data_5f2c8541be019693f75ef5c075f3e424
#
_entry.id   5f2c8541be019693f75ef5c075f3e424
#
_cell.length_a   1.000
_cell.length_b   1.000
_cell.length_c   1.000
_cell.angle_alpha   90.00
_cell.angle_beta   90.00
_cell.angle_gamma   90.00
#
_symmetry.space_group_name_H-M   'P 1'
#
loop_
_entity.id
_entity.type
_entity.pdbx_description
1 polymer ?
#
loop_
_entity_poly.entity_id
_entity_poly.type
_entity_poly.pdbx_seq_one_letter_code
_entity_poly.pdbx_strand_id
1 'polypeptide(L)'
;MMPFRPSRRALLAAAPLLALPLGSGRAIAAGSDFNSFLAGLRRDALAQGIRPGTVDLAFRYIQFLPKVIELDQRQPDHVLTFAEFITKVVNPQRIEDARRNAGENWGLLQRVHQRYGVQPRFIVALWGVESDFGKTQGSYSVPAALATLAYEGRRGPMFRGELMSALKILDQGHIRADGMLGSWAGAMGQCQFMPSTFLSYAVDFDGDGRRDIWKDRADVFGSIANYLARLGWRGNESWGREVAVPGNFDTRLSGLESRRPLGDWMRLGVRSVGAPLTGREAADASLLLPDGLGGRALLVFDNFRATMRWNKSVKFAASVGMIADGIERG
;
A
#
# COMPACT_ATOMS: atom_id res chain seq x y z
N MET A 1 -8.54 -0.97 -23.86
CA MET A 1 -9.17 -1.43 -22.60
C MET A 1 -8.19 -2.41 -21.97
N MET A 2 -7.30 -1.94 -21.06
CA MET A 2 -6.31 -2.81 -20.41
C MET A 2 -6.97 -3.57 -19.26
N PRO A 3 -6.71 -4.87 -19.07
CA PRO A 3 -7.29 -5.64 -17.99
C PRO A 3 -6.78 -5.15 -16.63
N PHE A 4 -7.70 -4.93 -15.72
CA PHE A 4 -7.52 -4.54 -14.34
C PHE A 4 -6.63 -5.55 -13.59
N ARG A 5 -5.41 -5.16 -13.20
CA ARG A 5 -4.54 -5.95 -12.33
C ARG A 5 -4.75 -5.49 -10.87
N PRO A 6 -5.21 -6.36 -9.96
CA PRO A 6 -5.46 -5.98 -8.58
C PRO A 6 -4.16 -5.65 -7.83
N SER A 7 -4.23 -4.67 -6.93
CA SER A 7 -3.15 -4.33 -5.99
C SER A 7 -2.77 -5.55 -5.14
N ARG A 8 -1.48 -5.94 -5.18
CA ARG A 8 -0.99 -7.22 -4.64
C ARG A 8 -0.77 -7.24 -3.14
N ARG A 9 -0.96 -6.12 -2.44
CA ARG A 9 -0.88 -6.03 -0.98
C ARG A 9 -2.07 -6.68 -0.24
N ALA A 10 -3.17 -6.90 -0.93
CA ALA A 10 -4.40 -7.44 -0.34
C ALA A 10 -4.44 -8.97 -0.17
N LEU A 11 -3.44 -9.70 -0.69
CA LEU A 11 -3.39 -11.17 -0.60
C LEU A 11 -2.87 -11.69 0.75
N LEU A 12 -2.74 -10.82 1.75
CA LEU A 12 -2.39 -11.20 3.13
C LEU A 12 -3.61 -11.57 3.99
N ALA A 13 -4.81 -11.57 3.43
CA ALA A 13 -6.03 -11.95 4.15
C ALA A 13 -6.64 -13.22 3.55
N ALA A 14 -6.63 -14.29 4.36
CA ALA A 14 -7.45 -15.50 4.37
C ALA A 14 -7.38 -16.49 3.17
N ALA A 15 -6.76 -17.63 3.45
CA ALA A 15 -7.15 -18.94 2.92
C ALA A 15 -7.00 -20.00 4.04
N PRO A 16 -7.90 -20.99 4.15
CA PRO A 16 -7.89 -21.96 5.25
C PRO A 16 -6.77 -22.99 5.13
N LEU A 17 -6.21 -23.37 6.27
CA LEU A 17 -5.16 -24.36 6.45
C LEU A 17 -5.70 -25.80 6.30
N LEU A 18 -4.97 -26.61 5.54
CA LEU A 18 -4.86 -28.05 5.74
C LEU A 18 -3.46 -28.33 6.31
N ALA A 19 -3.41 -28.86 7.53
CA ALA A 19 -2.17 -29.23 8.21
C ALA A 19 -1.62 -30.54 7.65
N LEU A 20 -0.30 -30.57 7.30
CA LEU A 20 0.48 -31.75 7.06
C LEU A 20 1.77 -31.70 7.91
N PRO A 21 2.30 -32.88 8.35
CA PRO A 21 3.29 -32.94 9.43
C PRO A 21 4.70 -32.53 9.01
N LEU A 22 5.42 -31.91 9.94
CA LEU A 22 6.81 -31.51 9.87
C LEU A 22 7.76 -32.71 9.81
N GLY A 23 8.46 -32.87 8.69
CA GLY A 23 9.60 -33.77 8.54
C GLY A 23 10.93 -32.97 8.62
N SER A 24 11.68 -33.19 9.68
CA SER A 24 13.03 -32.68 9.88
C SER A 24 14.02 -33.38 8.95
N GLY A 25 14.56 -32.67 7.95
CA GLY A 25 15.58 -33.21 7.04
C GLY A 25 15.94 -32.35 5.80
N ARG A 26 15.61 -31.07 5.79
CA ARG A 26 15.65 -30.26 4.53
C ARG A 26 16.68 -29.13 4.47
N ALA A 27 17.52 -28.91 5.46
CA ALA A 27 18.35 -27.71 5.50
C ALA A 27 19.62 -27.74 4.62
N ILE A 28 20.15 -28.93 4.27
CA ILE A 28 21.42 -29.05 3.50
C ILE A 28 21.18 -29.15 2.00
N ALA A 29 20.02 -29.65 1.57
CA ALA A 29 19.63 -29.70 0.14
C ALA A 29 19.20 -28.33 -0.41
N ALA A 30 18.77 -27.42 0.45
CA ALA A 30 18.22 -26.11 0.06
C ALA A 30 19.25 -25.17 -0.59
N GLY A 31 20.54 -25.25 -0.24
CA GLY A 31 21.54 -24.32 -0.75
C GLY A 31 21.94 -24.59 -2.21
N SER A 32 22.12 -25.86 -2.61
CA SER A 32 22.44 -26.21 -3.99
C SER A 32 21.26 -25.97 -4.93
N ASP A 33 20.04 -26.24 -4.46
CA ASP A 33 18.80 -26.02 -5.21
C ASP A 33 18.51 -24.51 -5.39
N PHE A 34 18.78 -23.68 -4.37
CA PHE A 34 18.61 -22.23 -4.50
C PHE A 34 19.59 -21.62 -5.49
N ASN A 35 20.87 -22.06 -5.50
CA ASN A 35 21.85 -21.59 -6.47
C ASN A 35 21.47 -21.97 -7.92
N SER A 36 20.96 -23.18 -8.12
CA SER A 36 20.45 -23.63 -9.40
C SER A 36 19.22 -22.80 -9.85
N PHE A 37 18.35 -22.48 -8.90
CA PHE A 37 17.21 -21.59 -9.12
C PHE A 37 17.66 -20.17 -9.50
N LEU A 38 18.68 -19.62 -8.80
CA LEU A 38 19.26 -18.31 -9.13
C LEU A 38 19.85 -18.29 -10.54
N ALA A 39 20.53 -19.37 -10.98
CA ALA A 39 21.02 -19.46 -12.34
C ALA A 39 19.89 -19.39 -13.37
N GLY A 40 18.71 -19.93 -13.06
CA GLY A 40 17.50 -19.79 -13.87
C GLY A 40 17.00 -18.34 -13.91
N LEU A 41 16.89 -17.69 -12.76
CA LEU A 41 16.49 -16.28 -12.66
C LEU A 41 17.43 -15.34 -13.42
N ARG A 42 18.74 -15.63 -13.37
CA ARG A 42 19.75 -14.90 -14.13
C ARG A 42 19.51 -14.99 -15.64
N ARG A 43 19.26 -16.19 -16.17
CA ARG A 43 18.94 -16.37 -17.60
C ARG A 43 17.69 -15.59 -17.99
N ASP A 44 16.64 -15.60 -17.15
CA ASP A 44 15.43 -14.85 -17.42
C ASP A 44 15.64 -13.34 -17.43
N ALA A 45 16.46 -12.83 -16.52
CA ALA A 45 16.79 -11.41 -16.46
C ALA A 45 17.49 -10.95 -17.74
N LEU A 46 18.50 -11.73 -18.18
CA LEU A 46 19.21 -11.47 -19.44
C LEU A 46 18.29 -11.57 -20.65
N ALA A 47 17.42 -12.59 -20.70
CA ALA A 47 16.43 -12.76 -21.78
C ALA A 47 15.39 -11.62 -21.82
N GLN A 48 15.13 -10.94 -20.70
CA GLN A 48 14.30 -9.73 -20.63
C GLN A 48 15.06 -8.43 -20.95
N GLY A 49 16.33 -8.51 -21.39
CA GLY A 49 17.11 -7.38 -21.82
C GLY A 49 17.76 -6.57 -20.70
N ILE A 50 17.81 -7.10 -19.48
CA ILE A 50 18.52 -6.45 -18.36
C ILE A 50 20.03 -6.62 -18.62
N ARG A 51 20.79 -5.53 -18.51
CA ARG A 51 22.23 -5.53 -18.82
C ARG A 51 23.00 -6.53 -17.94
N PRO A 52 23.96 -7.30 -18.51
CA PRO A 52 24.73 -8.30 -17.77
C PRO A 52 25.39 -7.72 -16.50
N GLY A 53 25.97 -6.53 -16.57
CA GLY A 53 26.61 -5.87 -15.44
C GLY A 53 25.63 -5.54 -14.31
N THR A 54 24.39 -5.18 -14.62
CA THR A 54 23.33 -4.96 -13.61
C THR A 54 22.94 -6.28 -12.96
N VAL A 55 22.77 -7.34 -13.74
CA VAL A 55 22.45 -8.67 -13.23
C VAL A 55 23.57 -9.16 -12.32
N ASP A 56 24.83 -9.06 -12.75
CA ASP A 56 26.01 -9.48 -11.97
C ASP A 56 26.11 -8.73 -10.65
N LEU A 57 25.89 -7.41 -10.65
CA LEU A 57 25.91 -6.58 -9.46
C LEU A 57 24.77 -6.95 -8.49
N ALA A 58 23.54 -7.05 -8.99
CA ALA A 58 22.37 -7.36 -8.17
C ALA A 58 22.48 -8.75 -7.52
N PHE A 59 22.92 -9.76 -8.29
CA PHE A 59 23.02 -11.13 -7.82
C PHE A 59 24.09 -11.34 -6.73
N ARG A 60 25.07 -10.44 -6.60
CA ARG A 60 26.02 -10.47 -5.44
C ARG A 60 25.33 -10.27 -4.10
N TYR A 61 24.19 -9.58 -4.09
CA TYR A 61 23.43 -9.28 -2.87
C TYR A 61 22.24 -10.24 -2.66
N ILE A 62 22.02 -11.21 -3.58
CA ILE A 62 20.96 -12.19 -3.44
C ILE A 62 21.48 -13.39 -2.66
N GLN A 63 20.98 -13.56 -1.45
CA GLN A 63 21.16 -14.72 -0.59
C GLN A 63 19.81 -15.27 -0.15
N PHE A 64 19.77 -16.55 0.19
CA PHE A 64 18.58 -17.17 0.74
C PHE A 64 18.27 -16.61 2.13
N LEU A 65 17.05 -16.16 2.37
CA LEU A 65 16.61 -15.51 3.59
C LEU A 65 15.50 -16.34 4.29
N PRO A 66 15.80 -17.36 5.10
CA PRO A 66 14.79 -18.19 5.76
C PRO A 66 13.76 -17.38 6.55
N LYS A 67 14.20 -16.27 7.17
CA LYS A 67 13.34 -15.39 7.95
C LYS A 67 12.21 -14.77 7.13
N VAL A 68 12.44 -14.54 5.84
CA VAL A 68 11.41 -14.02 4.91
C VAL A 68 10.29 -15.04 4.74
N ILE A 69 10.64 -16.33 4.65
CA ILE A 69 9.65 -17.43 4.56
C ILE A 69 8.83 -17.53 5.85
N GLU A 70 9.48 -17.47 7.03
CA GLU A 70 8.76 -17.46 8.30
C GLU A 70 7.74 -16.32 8.39
N LEU A 71 8.16 -15.11 7.97
CA LEU A 71 7.29 -13.93 7.99
C LEU A 71 6.12 -14.05 7.00
N ASP A 72 6.35 -14.68 5.84
CA ASP A 72 5.30 -14.94 4.85
C ASP A 72 4.29 -16.02 5.30
N GLN A 73 4.75 -16.98 6.09
CA GLN A 73 3.92 -18.08 6.62
C GLN A 73 3.23 -17.72 7.93
N ARG A 74 3.77 -16.77 8.70
CA ARG A 74 3.12 -16.30 9.93
C ARG A 74 1.85 -15.53 9.57
N GLN A 75 0.71 -16.13 9.85
CA GLN A 75 -0.53 -15.39 9.98
C GLN A 75 -0.56 -14.74 11.37
N PRO A 76 -1.04 -13.50 11.52
CA PRO A 76 -1.23 -12.92 12.84
C PRO A 76 -2.23 -13.78 13.63
N ASP A 77 -1.84 -14.27 14.78
CA ASP A 77 -2.71 -15.07 15.66
C ASP A 77 -3.94 -14.28 16.14
N HIS A 78 -3.87 -12.93 16.06
CA HIS A 78 -4.97 -12.03 16.38
C HIS A 78 -5.22 -11.05 15.24
N VAL A 79 -6.36 -11.19 14.61
CA VAL A 79 -6.88 -10.17 13.69
C VAL A 79 -7.58 -9.11 14.55
N LEU A 80 -6.93 -7.95 14.73
CA LEU A 80 -7.54 -6.80 15.43
C LEU A 80 -8.90 -6.48 14.80
N THR A 81 -9.89 -6.12 15.62
CA THR A 81 -11.15 -5.52 15.16
C THR A 81 -10.86 -4.21 14.41
N PHE A 82 -11.83 -3.65 13.72
CA PHE A 82 -11.66 -2.35 13.07
C PHE A 82 -11.36 -1.27 14.13
N ALA A 83 -12.11 -1.25 15.23
CA ALA A 83 -11.93 -0.27 16.29
C ALA A 83 -10.53 -0.33 16.91
N GLU A 84 -10.03 -1.52 17.25
CA GLU A 84 -8.67 -1.71 17.80
C GLU A 84 -7.59 -1.25 16.82
N PHE A 85 -7.72 -1.61 15.55
CA PHE A 85 -6.79 -1.21 14.51
C PHE A 85 -6.73 0.30 14.35
N ILE A 86 -7.91 0.96 14.26
CA ILE A 86 -8.00 2.41 14.12
C ILE A 86 -7.38 3.11 15.35
N THR A 87 -7.69 2.67 16.55
CA THR A 87 -7.11 3.25 17.78
C THR A 87 -5.58 3.14 17.79
N LYS A 88 -5.03 2.03 17.29
CA LYS A 88 -3.58 1.83 17.20
C LYS A 88 -2.92 2.70 16.13
N VAL A 89 -3.54 2.82 14.96
CA VAL A 89 -2.94 3.49 13.80
C VAL A 89 -3.26 4.99 13.78
N VAL A 90 -4.47 5.39 14.14
CA VAL A 90 -4.94 6.79 14.15
C VAL A 90 -4.87 7.32 15.60
N ASN A 91 -3.67 7.40 16.14
CA ASN A 91 -3.42 7.91 17.49
C ASN A 91 -3.05 9.41 17.44
N PRO A 92 -3.22 10.15 18.58
CA PRO A 92 -2.93 11.59 18.63
C PRO A 92 -1.51 11.95 18.18
N GLN A 93 -0.51 11.16 18.58
CA GLN A 93 0.89 11.42 18.21
C GLN A 93 1.10 11.35 16.69
N ARG A 94 0.50 10.35 16.02
CA ARG A 94 0.62 10.25 14.55
C ARG A 94 -0.08 11.40 13.84
N ILE A 95 -1.21 11.90 14.36
CA ILE A 95 -1.89 13.08 13.81
C ILE A 95 -1.01 14.31 13.95
N GLU A 96 -0.39 14.50 15.13
CA GLU A 96 0.53 15.61 15.39
C GLU A 96 1.77 15.54 14.48
N ASP A 97 2.38 14.36 14.35
CA ASP A 97 3.48 14.14 13.42
C ASP A 97 3.06 14.42 11.97
N ALA A 98 1.85 14.06 11.58
CA ALA A 98 1.31 14.33 10.25
C ALA A 98 1.14 15.83 10.00
N ARG A 99 0.61 16.60 10.97
CA ARG A 99 0.48 18.06 10.89
C ARG A 99 1.83 18.74 10.75
N ARG A 100 2.79 18.37 11.60
CA ARG A 100 4.15 18.89 11.54
C ARG A 100 4.79 18.63 10.18
N ASN A 101 4.75 17.39 9.71
CA ASN A 101 5.29 17.01 8.40
C ASN A 101 4.57 17.71 7.24
N ALA A 102 3.27 17.95 7.32
CA ALA A 102 2.53 18.74 6.34
C ALA A 102 3.02 20.19 6.30
N GLY A 103 3.21 20.81 7.45
CA GLY A 103 3.74 22.17 7.57
C GLY A 103 5.17 22.30 7.02
N GLU A 104 6.06 21.40 7.45
CA GLU A 104 7.47 21.39 7.01
C GLU A 104 7.63 21.22 5.49
N ASN A 105 6.68 20.56 4.83
CA ASN A 105 6.75 20.26 3.40
C ASN A 105 5.70 21.04 2.58
N TRP A 106 5.05 22.04 3.15
CA TRP A 106 3.88 22.70 2.56
C TRP A 106 4.11 23.19 1.13
N GLY A 107 5.19 23.91 0.87
CA GLY A 107 5.50 24.43 -0.47
C GLY A 107 5.65 23.33 -1.53
N LEU A 108 6.29 22.21 -1.18
CA LEU A 108 6.42 21.05 -2.07
C LEU A 108 5.06 20.38 -2.30
N LEU A 109 4.31 20.15 -1.23
CA LEU A 109 2.99 19.53 -1.29
C LEU A 109 2.00 20.35 -2.14
N GLN A 110 2.07 21.68 -2.10
CA GLN A 110 1.27 22.54 -2.96
C GLN A 110 1.62 22.37 -4.44
N ARG A 111 2.92 22.30 -4.81
CA ARG A 111 3.32 22.02 -6.19
C ARG A 111 2.83 20.66 -6.68
N VAL A 112 2.92 19.63 -5.81
CA VAL A 112 2.40 18.29 -6.12
C VAL A 112 0.88 18.31 -6.28
N HIS A 113 0.16 19.02 -5.40
CA HIS A 113 -1.29 19.20 -5.50
C HIS A 113 -1.70 19.88 -6.82
N GLN A 114 -1.02 20.94 -7.19
CA GLN A 114 -1.26 21.65 -8.46
C GLN A 114 -1.09 20.74 -9.68
N ARG A 115 -0.12 19.83 -9.64
CA ARG A 115 0.15 18.91 -10.76
C ARG A 115 -0.80 17.72 -10.84
N TYR A 116 -1.20 17.15 -9.71
CA TYR A 116 -1.94 15.88 -9.67
C TYR A 116 -3.36 15.99 -9.11
N GLY A 117 -3.74 17.13 -8.56
CA GLY A 117 -5.06 17.33 -7.97
C GLY A 117 -5.31 16.56 -6.66
N VAL A 118 -4.28 15.97 -6.05
CA VAL A 118 -4.41 15.26 -4.78
C VAL A 118 -4.13 16.20 -3.63
N GLN A 119 -5.06 16.32 -2.69
CA GLN A 119 -4.91 17.24 -1.56
C GLN A 119 -3.71 16.83 -0.67
N PRO A 120 -2.88 17.79 -0.20
CA PRO A 120 -1.70 17.58 0.62
C PRO A 120 -1.90 16.62 1.79
N ARG A 121 -3.01 16.77 2.52
CA ARG A 121 -3.34 15.94 3.68
C ARG A 121 -3.39 14.45 3.40
N PHE A 122 -3.86 14.02 2.21
CA PHE A 122 -3.92 12.60 1.85
C PHE A 122 -2.55 12.05 1.44
N ILE A 123 -1.70 12.88 0.82
CA ILE A 123 -0.33 12.51 0.50
C ILE A 123 0.45 12.24 1.79
N VAL A 124 0.37 13.16 2.76
CA VAL A 124 1.03 13.04 4.06
C VAL A 124 0.46 11.88 4.89
N ALA A 125 -0.86 11.68 4.88
CA ALA A 125 -1.50 10.59 5.60
C ALA A 125 -1.04 9.22 5.06
N LEU A 126 -0.99 9.03 3.73
CA LEU A 126 -0.47 7.82 3.11
C LEU A 126 1.00 7.59 3.47
N TRP A 127 1.84 8.62 3.35
CA TRP A 127 3.25 8.56 3.73
C TRP A 127 3.42 8.14 5.20
N GLY A 128 2.59 8.69 6.10
CA GLY A 128 2.60 8.33 7.51
C GLY A 128 2.18 6.88 7.78
N VAL A 129 1.14 6.39 7.09
CA VAL A 129 0.67 5.01 7.28
C VAL A 129 1.63 3.99 6.68
N GLU A 130 2.26 4.29 5.53
CA GLU A 130 3.15 3.37 4.83
C GLU A 130 4.52 3.23 5.48
N SER A 131 5.11 4.32 5.94
CA SER A 131 6.52 4.31 6.37
C SER A 131 6.81 5.12 7.63
N ASP A 132 5.78 5.51 8.39
CA ASP A 132 5.94 6.43 9.53
C ASP A 132 6.75 7.68 9.14
N PHE A 133 6.29 8.34 8.07
CA PHE A 133 6.94 9.53 7.50
C PHE A 133 8.41 9.28 7.09
N GLY A 134 8.66 8.12 6.49
CA GLY A 134 9.97 7.72 6.00
C GLY A 134 10.89 7.08 7.03
N LYS A 135 10.48 6.97 8.30
CA LYS A 135 11.30 6.38 9.36
C LYS A 135 11.43 4.84 9.23
N THR A 136 10.41 4.18 8.68
CA THR A 136 10.32 2.71 8.56
C THR A 136 10.11 2.30 7.11
N GLN A 137 11.21 2.02 6.40
CA GLN A 137 11.15 1.62 4.98
C GLN A 137 11.43 0.13 4.77
N GLY A 138 11.80 -0.58 5.84
CA GLY A 138 12.30 -1.96 5.78
C GLY A 138 13.82 -2.02 5.62
N SER A 139 14.39 -3.18 5.97
CA SER A 139 15.84 -3.40 6.00
C SER A 139 16.28 -4.63 5.19
N TYR A 140 15.36 -5.30 4.52
CA TYR A 140 15.68 -6.45 3.69
C TYR A 140 16.17 -6.00 2.32
N SER A 141 17.19 -6.69 1.78
CA SER A 141 17.51 -6.57 0.35
C SER A 141 16.29 -7.03 -0.45
N VAL A 142 15.71 -6.11 -1.22
CA VAL A 142 14.51 -6.41 -2.03
C VAL A 142 14.76 -7.52 -3.03
N PRO A 143 15.88 -7.54 -3.80
CA PRO A 143 16.17 -8.66 -4.69
C PRO A 143 16.30 -10.00 -3.96
N ALA A 144 16.95 -10.04 -2.78
CA ALA A 144 17.11 -11.27 -2.00
C ALA A 144 15.78 -11.78 -1.43
N ALA A 145 14.94 -10.88 -0.88
CA ALA A 145 13.62 -11.22 -0.36
C ALA A 145 12.71 -11.78 -1.47
N LEU A 146 12.68 -11.12 -2.63
CA LEU A 146 11.86 -11.54 -3.77
C LEU A 146 12.34 -12.86 -4.38
N ALA A 147 13.66 -13.08 -4.48
CA ALA A 147 14.24 -14.35 -4.95
C ALA A 147 13.89 -15.50 -4.00
N THR A 148 13.99 -15.27 -2.68
CA THR A 148 13.63 -16.25 -1.65
C THR A 148 12.15 -16.64 -1.72
N LEU A 149 11.24 -15.65 -1.83
CA LEU A 149 9.80 -15.89 -1.95
C LEU A 149 9.41 -16.53 -3.29
N ALA A 150 10.14 -16.21 -4.35
CA ALA A 150 9.96 -16.87 -5.65
C ALA A 150 10.38 -18.34 -5.58
N TYR A 151 11.46 -18.65 -4.86
CA TYR A 151 11.96 -20.01 -4.66
C TYR A 151 11.03 -20.85 -3.77
N GLU A 152 10.50 -20.28 -2.69
CA GLU A 152 9.56 -20.96 -1.79
C GLU A 152 8.32 -21.46 -2.55
N GLY A 153 7.87 -20.74 -3.56
CA GLY A 153 6.96 -21.21 -4.61
C GLY A 153 5.48 -20.98 -4.37
N ARG A 154 4.98 -20.73 -3.14
CA ARG A 154 3.55 -20.53 -2.83
C ARG A 154 2.92 -19.41 -3.68
N ARG A 155 3.68 -18.34 -3.93
CA ARG A 155 3.37 -17.22 -4.84
C ARG A 155 4.52 -16.98 -5.82
N GLY A 156 5.25 -18.04 -6.18
CA GLY A 156 6.49 -18.01 -6.94
C GLY A 156 6.43 -17.16 -8.20
N PRO A 157 5.46 -17.37 -9.12
CA PRO A 157 5.36 -16.58 -10.35
C PRO A 157 5.19 -15.07 -10.11
N MET A 158 4.44 -14.69 -9.05
CA MET A 158 4.27 -13.29 -8.70
C MET A 158 5.58 -12.65 -8.23
N PHE A 159 6.27 -13.28 -7.27
CA PHE A 159 7.52 -12.75 -6.74
C PHE A 159 8.65 -12.76 -7.78
N ARG A 160 8.67 -13.75 -8.70
CA ARG A 160 9.57 -13.74 -9.86
C ARG A 160 9.34 -12.52 -10.76
N GLY A 161 8.08 -12.15 -11.03
CA GLY A 161 7.76 -10.94 -11.78
C GLY A 161 8.17 -9.65 -11.07
N GLU A 162 8.01 -9.60 -9.75
CA GLU A 162 8.47 -8.47 -8.94
C GLU A 162 10.01 -8.38 -8.92
N LEU A 163 10.72 -9.50 -8.85
CA LEU A 163 12.18 -9.51 -8.95
C LEU A 163 12.66 -8.98 -10.31
N MET A 164 12.06 -9.41 -11.42
CA MET A 164 12.41 -8.88 -12.75
C MET A 164 12.15 -7.37 -12.82
N SER A 165 11.08 -6.89 -12.20
CA SER A 165 10.79 -5.46 -12.08
C SER A 165 11.83 -4.73 -11.22
N ALA A 166 12.28 -5.32 -10.11
CA ALA A 166 13.35 -4.76 -9.27
C ALA A 166 14.68 -4.65 -10.05
N LEU A 167 15.03 -5.68 -10.81
CA LEU A 167 16.23 -5.64 -11.67
C LEU A 167 16.14 -4.57 -12.75
N LYS A 168 14.97 -4.32 -13.32
CA LYS A 168 14.76 -3.21 -14.28
C LYS A 168 14.95 -1.84 -13.63
N ILE A 169 14.52 -1.65 -12.39
CA ILE A 169 14.72 -0.41 -11.61
C ILE A 169 16.22 -0.15 -11.40
N LEU A 170 16.97 -1.21 -11.05
CA LEU A 170 18.44 -1.14 -10.93
C LEU A 170 19.09 -0.81 -12.28
N ASP A 171 18.63 -1.46 -13.35
CA ASP A 171 19.15 -1.25 -14.71
C ASP A 171 18.91 0.16 -15.23
N GLN A 172 17.80 0.79 -14.83
CA GLN A 172 17.47 2.18 -15.13
C GLN A 172 18.27 3.18 -14.28
N GLY A 173 19.01 2.71 -13.26
CA GLY A 173 19.87 3.57 -12.45
C GLY A 173 19.16 4.37 -11.35
N HIS A 174 17.90 4.06 -11.05
CA HIS A 174 17.12 4.80 -10.04
C HIS A 174 17.63 4.59 -8.62
N ILE A 175 18.25 3.45 -8.34
CA ILE A 175 18.85 3.10 -7.05
C ILE A 175 20.03 2.15 -7.26
N ARG A 176 21.00 2.13 -6.36
CA ARG A 176 22.08 1.14 -6.36
C ARG A 176 21.60 -0.18 -5.76
N ALA A 177 22.22 -1.30 -6.15
CA ALA A 177 21.83 -2.63 -5.66
C ALA A 177 21.97 -2.79 -4.15
N ASP A 178 22.99 -2.19 -3.53
CA ASP A 178 23.21 -2.17 -2.09
C ASP A 178 22.22 -1.28 -1.32
N GLY A 179 21.61 -0.29 -1.99
CA GLY A 179 20.62 0.61 -1.45
C GLY A 179 19.16 0.17 -1.66
N MET A 180 18.90 -0.86 -2.49
CA MET A 180 17.53 -1.32 -2.76
C MET A 180 17.00 -2.13 -1.58
N LEU A 181 16.72 -1.42 -0.48
CA LEU A 181 16.15 -1.98 0.74
C LEU A 181 14.64 -1.78 0.79
N GLY A 182 13.95 -2.67 1.51
CA GLY A 182 12.52 -2.62 1.67
C GLY A 182 11.99 -3.59 2.71
N SER A 183 10.69 -3.86 2.65
CA SER A 183 10.04 -4.86 3.51
C SER A 183 10.46 -6.28 3.13
N TRP A 184 10.21 -7.22 4.02
CA TRP A 184 10.43 -8.66 3.77
C TRP A 184 9.65 -9.17 2.54
N ALA A 185 8.57 -8.53 2.15
CA ALA A 185 7.75 -8.87 0.99
C ALA A 185 8.11 -8.08 -0.28
N GLY A 186 9.19 -7.26 -0.25
CA GLY A 186 9.69 -6.53 -1.41
C GLY A 186 9.02 -5.17 -1.66
N ALA A 187 8.27 -4.62 -0.69
CA ALA A 187 7.78 -3.25 -0.77
C ALA A 187 8.91 -2.26 -0.47
N MET A 188 9.05 -1.20 -1.28
CA MET A 188 10.23 -0.36 -1.35
C MET A 188 9.98 1.08 -0.96
N GLY A 189 10.98 1.68 -0.30
CA GLY A 189 11.07 3.11 -0.03
C GLY A 189 9.94 3.66 0.83
N GLN A 190 9.81 4.96 0.87
CA GLN A 190 8.84 5.65 1.73
C GLN A 190 7.39 5.46 1.26
N CYS A 191 7.18 5.16 -0.02
CA CYS A 191 5.86 4.83 -0.60
C CYS A 191 5.46 3.37 -0.39
N GLN A 192 6.37 2.49 0.06
CA GLN A 192 6.16 1.05 0.14
C GLN A 192 5.60 0.46 -1.18
N PHE A 193 6.11 0.92 -2.32
CA PHE A 193 5.76 0.40 -3.64
C PHE A 193 6.37 -0.98 -3.88
N MET A 194 5.59 -1.89 -4.44
CA MET A 194 6.16 -3.07 -5.09
C MET A 194 6.94 -2.66 -6.33
N PRO A 195 7.99 -3.40 -6.75
CA PRO A 195 8.77 -3.03 -7.94
C PRO A 195 7.94 -2.77 -9.20
N SER A 196 6.92 -3.59 -9.47
CA SER A 196 6.02 -3.36 -10.61
C SER A 196 5.18 -2.09 -10.45
N THR A 197 4.82 -1.73 -9.21
CA THR A 197 4.13 -0.49 -8.90
C THR A 197 5.05 0.72 -9.11
N PHE A 198 6.31 0.62 -8.69
CA PHE A 198 7.31 1.64 -8.95
C PHE A 198 7.45 1.92 -10.45
N LEU A 199 7.65 0.90 -11.27
CA LEU A 199 7.79 1.07 -12.73
C LEU A 199 6.56 1.73 -13.37
N SER A 200 5.38 1.52 -12.80
CA SER A 200 4.12 2.03 -13.33
C SER A 200 3.77 3.44 -12.85
N TYR A 201 4.18 3.81 -11.63
CA TYR A 201 3.64 5.00 -10.95
C TYR A 201 4.68 5.92 -10.32
N ALA A 202 5.91 5.45 -10.05
CA ALA A 202 6.94 6.35 -9.53
C ALA A 202 7.30 7.41 -10.57
N VAL A 203 7.51 8.64 -10.09
CA VAL A 203 7.86 9.79 -10.93
C VAL A 203 9.12 10.46 -10.41
N ASP A 204 9.87 11.03 -11.30
CA ASP A 204 10.90 12.00 -11.07
C ASP A 204 10.21 13.39 -11.04
N PHE A 205 9.94 13.89 -9.83
CA PHE A 205 9.15 15.10 -9.68
C PHE A 205 10.00 16.37 -9.70
N ASP A 206 11.24 16.30 -9.25
CA ASP A 206 12.18 17.42 -9.24
C ASP A 206 13.01 17.53 -10.53
N GLY A 207 13.03 16.46 -11.35
CA GLY A 207 13.67 16.45 -12.66
C GLY A 207 15.18 16.14 -12.61
N ASP A 208 15.67 15.44 -11.56
CA ASP A 208 17.08 15.08 -11.41
C ASP A 208 17.52 13.88 -12.26
N GLY A 209 16.57 13.23 -12.98
CA GLY A 209 16.76 12.04 -13.81
C GLY A 209 16.56 10.73 -13.06
N ARG A 210 16.17 10.74 -11.81
CA ARG A 210 15.89 9.56 -10.99
C ARG A 210 14.45 9.58 -10.48
N ARG A 211 14.03 8.44 -9.95
CA ARG A 211 12.77 8.27 -9.22
C ARG A 211 13.12 7.77 -7.82
N ASP A 212 13.64 8.65 -6.97
CA ASP A 212 14.15 8.27 -5.64
C ASP A 212 13.04 8.28 -4.58
N ILE A 213 12.27 7.21 -4.51
CA ILE A 213 11.25 7.04 -3.47
C ILE A 213 11.83 6.67 -2.09
N TRP A 214 13.15 6.53 -1.95
CA TRP A 214 13.81 6.19 -0.68
C TRP A 214 14.25 7.42 0.10
N LYS A 215 14.76 8.45 -0.59
CA LYS A 215 15.39 9.62 0.04
C LYS A 215 14.80 10.95 -0.39
N ASP A 216 14.33 11.07 -1.63
CA ASP A 216 13.82 12.32 -2.17
C ASP A 216 12.32 12.50 -1.88
N ARG A 217 11.98 13.54 -1.11
CA ARG A 217 10.59 13.84 -0.75
C ARG A 217 9.77 14.32 -1.95
N ALA A 218 10.40 14.96 -2.94
CA ALA A 218 9.69 15.41 -4.13
C ALA A 218 9.17 14.21 -4.92
N ASP A 219 10.01 13.21 -5.12
CA ASP A 219 9.65 11.96 -5.78
C ASP A 219 8.67 11.11 -4.96
N VAL A 220 8.86 11.06 -3.65
CA VAL A 220 7.93 10.37 -2.73
C VAL A 220 6.52 10.95 -2.86
N PHE A 221 6.37 12.26 -2.70
CA PHE A 221 5.05 12.90 -2.73
C PHE A 221 4.47 12.92 -4.14
N GLY A 222 5.31 13.18 -5.14
CA GLY A 222 4.93 13.09 -6.55
C GLY A 222 4.44 11.70 -6.93
N SER A 223 5.13 10.64 -6.49
CA SER A 223 4.77 9.26 -6.78
C SER A 223 3.48 8.82 -6.08
N ILE A 224 3.28 9.22 -4.80
CA ILE A 224 2.03 8.99 -4.08
C ILE A 224 0.87 9.66 -4.83
N ALA A 225 1.02 10.94 -5.17
CA ALA A 225 -0.02 11.71 -5.83
C ALA A 225 -0.32 11.19 -7.25
N ASN A 226 0.71 10.89 -8.04
CA ASN A 226 0.55 10.29 -9.37
C ASN A 226 -0.21 8.97 -9.32
N TYR A 227 0.10 8.11 -8.34
CA TYR A 227 -0.60 6.85 -8.17
C TYR A 227 -2.09 7.07 -7.89
N LEU A 228 -2.45 7.92 -6.92
CA LEU A 228 -3.83 8.23 -6.60
C LEU A 228 -4.57 8.87 -7.78
N ALA A 229 -3.96 9.86 -8.44
CA ALA A 229 -4.54 10.54 -9.61
C ALA A 229 -4.87 9.53 -10.72
N ARG A 230 -3.95 8.62 -11.04
CA ARG A 230 -4.17 7.58 -12.06
C ARG A 230 -5.19 6.51 -11.64
N LEU A 231 -5.51 6.42 -10.36
CA LEU A 231 -6.60 5.59 -9.84
C LEU A 231 -7.95 6.30 -9.78
N GLY A 232 -8.04 7.52 -10.31
CA GLY A 232 -9.29 8.28 -10.39
C GLY A 232 -9.59 9.10 -9.13
N TRP A 233 -8.55 9.58 -8.44
CA TRP A 233 -8.70 10.51 -7.33
C TRP A 233 -9.45 11.78 -7.78
N ARG A 234 -10.37 12.25 -6.95
CA ARG A 234 -11.13 13.46 -7.16
C ARG A 234 -10.73 14.53 -6.17
N GLY A 235 -10.02 15.56 -6.63
CA GLY A 235 -9.43 16.60 -5.79
C GLY A 235 -10.42 17.45 -5.01
N ASN A 236 -11.67 17.47 -5.43
CA ASN A 236 -12.75 18.21 -4.78
C ASN A 236 -13.63 17.34 -3.86
N GLU A 237 -13.26 16.06 -3.63
CA GLU A 237 -14.01 15.12 -2.81
C GLU A 237 -13.22 14.70 -1.57
N SER A 238 -13.95 14.38 -0.49
CA SER A 238 -13.41 13.69 0.67
C SER A 238 -13.32 12.17 0.38
N TRP A 239 -12.69 11.44 1.31
CA TRP A 239 -12.69 9.97 1.30
C TRP A 239 -14.01 9.38 1.80
N GLY A 240 -14.66 10.07 2.74
CA GLY A 240 -15.82 9.63 3.50
C GLY A 240 -15.86 10.30 4.86
N ARG A 241 -16.61 9.72 5.77
CA ARG A 241 -16.69 10.15 7.18
C ARG A 241 -17.32 9.09 8.07
N GLU A 242 -17.14 9.25 9.36
CA GLU A 242 -17.84 8.46 10.36
C GLU A 242 -19.30 8.95 10.48
N VAL A 243 -20.22 8.00 10.63
CA VAL A 243 -21.67 8.24 10.72
C VAL A 243 -22.31 7.42 11.83
N ALA A 244 -23.44 7.90 12.33
CA ALA A 244 -24.34 7.15 13.18
C ALA A 244 -25.40 6.46 12.33
N VAL A 245 -25.76 5.24 12.72
CA VAL A 245 -26.73 4.39 12.01
C VAL A 245 -27.81 3.97 13.03
N PRO A 246 -29.12 3.98 12.65
CA PRO A 246 -30.18 3.50 13.54
C PRO A 246 -29.96 2.07 14.01
N GLY A 247 -30.34 1.76 15.26
CA GLY A 247 -30.18 0.41 15.82
C GLY A 247 -30.98 -0.70 15.10
N ASN A 248 -32.02 -0.32 14.36
CA ASN A 248 -32.83 -1.21 13.51
C ASN A 248 -32.45 -1.17 12.02
N PHE A 249 -31.27 -0.68 11.68
CA PHE A 249 -30.82 -0.56 10.30
C PHE A 249 -30.67 -1.93 9.63
N ASP A 250 -31.18 -2.06 8.41
CA ASP A 250 -31.00 -3.28 7.60
C ASP A 250 -29.55 -3.38 7.08
N THR A 251 -28.74 -4.19 7.75
CA THR A 251 -27.31 -4.37 7.42
C THR A 251 -27.07 -4.95 6.04
N ARG A 252 -28.05 -5.57 5.38
CA ARG A 252 -27.95 -6.05 3.99
C ARG A 252 -27.76 -4.92 3.00
N LEU A 253 -28.12 -3.70 3.36
CA LEU A 253 -27.89 -2.49 2.57
C LEU A 253 -26.46 -1.96 2.66
N SER A 254 -25.65 -2.42 3.64
CA SER A 254 -24.26 -2.00 3.80
C SER A 254 -23.30 -2.78 2.87
N GLY A 255 -22.09 -2.24 2.69
CA GLY A 255 -21.03 -2.84 1.89
C GLY A 255 -20.56 -1.93 0.74
N LEU A 256 -19.32 -2.17 0.28
CA LEU A 256 -18.70 -1.36 -0.78
C LEU A 256 -19.51 -1.37 -2.08
N GLU A 257 -20.15 -2.48 -2.41
CA GLU A 257 -20.90 -2.65 -3.65
C GLU A 257 -22.29 -1.98 -3.59
N SER A 258 -22.80 -1.70 -2.38
CA SER A 258 -24.06 -1.00 -2.17
C SER A 258 -23.87 0.51 -2.30
N ARG A 259 -23.93 1.02 -3.53
CA ARG A 259 -23.82 2.46 -3.83
C ARG A 259 -25.20 3.08 -3.90
N ARG A 260 -25.38 4.20 -3.21
CA ARG A 260 -26.61 5.00 -3.21
C ARG A 260 -26.29 6.48 -3.12
N PRO A 261 -27.14 7.35 -3.66
CA PRO A 261 -27.05 8.79 -3.38
C PRO A 261 -27.03 9.07 -1.89
N LEU A 262 -26.25 10.06 -1.47
CA LEU A 262 -26.13 10.46 -0.06
C LEU A 262 -27.50 10.77 0.58
N GLY A 263 -28.41 11.39 -0.18
CA GLY A 263 -29.78 11.68 0.27
C GLY A 263 -30.58 10.43 0.64
N ASP A 264 -30.32 9.28 -0.02
CA ASP A 264 -30.98 8.00 0.30
C ASP A 264 -30.50 7.47 1.66
N TRP A 265 -29.21 7.56 1.92
CA TRP A 265 -28.66 7.19 3.24
C TRP A 265 -29.25 8.05 4.37
N MET A 266 -29.39 9.36 4.11
CA MET A 266 -30.02 10.28 5.07
C MET A 266 -31.51 9.92 5.33
N ARG A 267 -32.26 9.51 4.29
CA ARG A 267 -33.65 9.01 4.45
C ARG A 267 -33.74 7.71 5.25
N LEU A 268 -32.72 6.86 5.11
CA LEU A 268 -32.60 5.63 5.91
C LEU A 268 -32.13 5.87 7.36
N GLY A 269 -32.01 7.12 7.77
CA GLY A 269 -31.67 7.49 9.14
C GLY A 269 -30.18 7.60 9.42
N VAL A 270 -29.30 7.46 8.42
CA VAL A 270 -27.85 7.68 8.58
C VAL A 270 -27.60 9.16 8.85
N ARG A 271 -26.80 9.46 9.90
CA ARG A 271 -26.49 10.84 10.32
C ARG A 271 -24.97 10.99 10.47
N SER A 272 -24.44 12.16 10.18
CA SER A 272 -23.03 12.47 10.41
C SER A 272 -22.70 12.49 11.89
N VAL A 273 -21.54 11.96 12.24
CA VAL A 273 -20.89 12.23 13.52
C VAL A 273 -19.96 13.43 13.33
N GLY A 274 -20.36 14.60 13.78
CA GLY A 274 -19.61 15.86 13.58
C GLY A 274 -20.23 16.76 12.50
N ALA A 275 -19.43 17.20 11.53
CA ALA A 275 -19.89 18.14 10.49
C ALA A 275 -21.06 17.58 9.66
N PRO A 276 -22.06 18.39 9.28
CA PRO A 276 -23.23 17.95 8.53
C PRO A 276 -22.90 17.27 7.20
N LEU A 277 -23.78 16.36 6.76
CA LEU A 277 -23.73 15.72 5.43
C LEU A 277 -24.35 16.66 4.34
N THR A 278 -23.95 17.93 4.30
CA THR A 278 -24.55 18.92 3.41
C THR A 278 -23.81 19.04 2.08
N GLY A 279 -24.53 19.45 1.03
CA GLY A 279 -23.96 19.99 -0.21
C GLY A 279 -23.70 19.01 -1.34
N ARG A 280 -23.95 17.70 -1.17
CA ARG A 280 -23.75 16.70 -2.24
C ARG A 280 -24.75 15.54 -2.17
N GLU A 281 -26.03 15.85 -2.00
CA GLU A 281 -27.09 14.84 -1.85
C GLU A 281 -27.14 13.82 -3.02
N ALA A 282 -26.71 14.23 -4.20
CA ALA A 282 -26.61 13.36 -5.37
C ALA A 282 -25.31 12.52 -5.45
N ALA A 283 -24.32 12.78 -4.57
CA ALA A 283 -23.07 12.02 -4.61
C ALA A 283 -23.29 10.57 -4.14
N ASP A 284 -22.79 9.62 -4.90
CA ASP A 284 -22.83 8.22 -4.55
C ASP A 284 -21.91 7.90 -3.38
N ALA A 285 -22.46 7.22 -2.40
CA ALA A 285 -21.75 6.73 -1.22
C ALA A 285 -22.05 5.26 -0.93
N SER A 286 -21.20 4.61 -0.16
CA SER A 286 -21.46 3.30 0.39
C SER A 286 -21.33 3.35 1.92
N LEU A 287 -22.24 2.68 2.62
CA LEU A 287 -22.19 2.54 4.07
C LEU A 287 -21.40 1.28 4.42
N LEU A 288 -20.39 1.41 5.27
CA LEU A 288 -19.61 0.30 5.78
C LEU A 288 -19.84 0.14 7.29
N LEU A 289 -19.99 -1.10 7.73
CA LEU A 289 -20.12 -1.52 9.13
C LEU A 289 -19.01 -2.52 9.45
N PRO A 290 -17.75 -2.08 9.60
CA PRO A 290 -16.61 -3.00 9.66
C PRO A 290 -16.63 -3.94 10.87
N ASP A 291 -17.18 -3.50 12.01
CA ASP A 291 -17.37 -4.29 13.24
C ASP A 291 -18.87 -4.63 13.48
N GLY A 292 -19.69 -4.54 12.42
CA GLY A 292 -21.12 -4.81 12.50
C GLY A 292 -21.96 -3.62 13.01
N LEU A 293 -23.27 -3.88 13.19
CA LEU A 293 -24.19 -2.88 13.74
C LEU A 293 -23.89 -2.64 15.23
N GLY A 294 -23.83 -1.38 15.63
CA GLY A 294 -23.39 -0.98 16.97
C GLY A 294 -21.91 -0.64 17.10
N GLY A 295 -21.08 -1.07 16.10
CA GLY A 295 -19.71 -0.61 15.94
C GLY A 295 -19.62 0.73 15.19
N ARG A 296 -18.40 1.14 14.87
CA ARG A 296 -18.18 2.35 14.04
C ARG A 296 -18.73 2.12 12.63
N ALA A 297 -19.45 3.11 12.12
CA ALA A 297 -19.98 3.11 10.76
C ALA A 297 -19.32 4.20 9.91
N LEU A 298 -19.03 3.88 8.66
CA LEU A 298 -18.39 4.80 7.73
C LEU A 298 -19.26 4.97 6.48
N LEU A 299 -19.49 6.22 6.09
CA LEU A 299 -20.03 6.55 4.78
C LEU A 299 -18.87 6.96 3.87
N VAL A 300 -18.61 6.19 2.80
CA VAL A 300 -17.39 6.31 1.99
C VAL A 300 -17.70 6.66 0.54
N PHE A 301 -16.82 7.48 -0.06
CA PHE A 301 -16.92 8.00 -1.43
C PHE A 301 -15.87 7.37 -2.37
N ASP A 302 -15.75 7.92 -3.58
CA ASP A 302 -14.85 7.38 -4.59
C ASP A 302 -13.36 7.47 -4.21
N ASN A 303 -12.95 8.51 -3.47
CA ASN A 303 -11.56 8.62 -2.99
C ASN A 303 -11.19 7.51 -1.99
N PHE A 304 -12.14 7.01 -1.20
CA PHE A 304 -11.92 5.81 -0.39
C PHE A 304 -11.63 4.60 -1.27
N ARG A 305 -12.38 4.45 -2.37
CA ARG A 305 -12.17 3.37 -3.35
C ARG A 305 -10.82 3.49 -4.06
N ALA A 306 -10.36 4.72 -4.34
CA ALA A 306 -9.03 4.97 -4.88
C ALA A 306 -7.94 4.51 -3.88
N THR A 307 -8.10 4.82 -2.59
CA THR A 307 -7.21 4.33 -1.52
C THR A 307 -7.29 2.80 -1.38
N MET A 308 -8.48 2.20 -1.52
CA MET A 308 -8.64 0.73 -1.53
C MET A 308 -7.92 0.05 -2.72
N ARG A 309 -7.68 0.75 -3.82
CA ARG A 309 -6.85 0.22 -4.93
C ARG A 309 -5.36 0.24 -4.60
N TRP A 310 -4.93 1.15 -3.75
CA TRP A 310 -3.59 1.14 -3.18
C TRP A 310 -3.40 -0.06 -2.25
N ASN A 311 -4.31 -0.23 -1.30
CA ASN A 311 -4.33 -1.37 -0.37
C ASN A 311 -5.79 -1.79 -0.11
N LYS A 312 -6.15 -3.04 -0.43
CA LYS A 312 -7.52 -3.57 -0.34
C LYS A 312 -8.07 -3.71 1.08
N SER A 313 -7.47 -3.08 2.07
CA SER A 313 -7.93 -3.10 3.46
C SER A 313 -8.81 -1.89 3.77
N VAL A 314 -10.05 -2.16 4.20
CA VAL A 314 -10.95 -1.11 4.74
C VAL A 314 -10.29 -0.38 5.93
N LYS A 315 -9.59 -1.12 6.80
CA LYS A 315 -8.85 -0.57 7.94
C LYS A 315 -7.77 0.41 7.49
N PHE A 316 -7.00 0.04 6.47
CA PHE A 316 -5.97 0.90 5.88
C PHE A 316 -6.57 2.17 5.28
N ALA A 317 -7.56 2.04 4.40
CA ALA A 317 -8.15 3.18 3.71
C ALA A 317 -8.83 4.16 4.69
N ALA A 318 -9.51 3.64 5.72
CA ALA A 318 -10.11 4.45 6.78
C ALA A 318 -9.03 5.18 7.60
N SER A 319 -7.91 4.52 7.94
CA SER A 319 -6.81 5.15 8.67
C SER A 319 -6.23 6.33 7.91
N VAL A 320 -5.99 6.17 6.61
CA VAL A 320 -5.52 7.26 5.74
C VAL A 320 -6.50 8.44 5.77
N GLY A 321 -7.79 8.16 5.59
CA GLY A 321 -8.82 9.19 5.61
C GLY A 321 -8.92 9.92 6.95
N MET A 322 -8.92 9.19 8.06
CA MET A 322 -9.03 9.77 9.41
C MET A 322 -7.79 10.59 9.80
N ILE A 323 -6.58 10.16 9.41
CA ILE A 323 -5.35 10.94 9.61
C ILE A 323 -5.42 12.21 8.76
N ALA A 324 -5.86 12.12 7.50
CA ALA A 324 -6.02 13.29 6.64
C ALA A 324 -7.01 14.31 7.21
N ASP A 325 -8.13 13.84 7.78
CA ASP A 325 -9.09 14.70 8.49
C ASP A 325 -8.47 15.34 9.74
N GLY A 326 -7.59 14.60 10.45
CA GLY A 326 -6.85 15.12 11.58
C GLY A 326 -5.89 16.25 11.20
N ILE A 327 -5.26 16.21 10.02
CA ILE A 327 -4.39 17.29 9.51
C ILE A 327 -5.21 18.56 9.23
N GLU A 328 -6.40 18.43 8.63
CA GLU A 328 -7.23 19.57 8.22
C GLU A 328 -7.81 20.36 9.41
N ARG A 329 -8.06 19.70 10.55
CA ARG A 329 -8.69 20.31 11.74
C ARG A 329 -7.73 21.06 12.66
N GLY A 330 -6.46 21.12 12.34
CA GLY A 330 -5.41 21.86 13.06
C GLY A 330 -4.97 23.07 12.29
#